data_97fda3ad22f8b648bda3035e9e16c875
#
_entry.id   97fda3ad22f8b648bda3035e9e16c875
#
_cell.length_a   1.000
_cell.length_b   1.000
_cell.length_c   1.000
_cell.angle_alpha   90.00
_cell.angle_beta   90.00
_cell.angle_gamma   90.00
#
_symmetry.space_group_name_H-M   'P 1'
#
loop_
_entity.id
_entity.type
_entity.pdbx_description
1 polymer ?
#
loop_
_entity_poly.entity_id
_entity_poly.type
_entity_poly.pdbx_seq_one_letter_code
_entity_poly.pdbx_strand_id
1 'polypeptide(L)'
;MNIIKCDMKKEFYIVILAFVFLSHSTALWALSPNFKLEISEVKRLVNRTCRWQMNAYPNMDENRIWKSAGDLSWENGVFLSALSRWAEFVKEQQMIEWYESICNRNYYGTSQNRLSIYHADDFAVCMMYVTLYNKVRNQRILQHTQARLDYTINHPSEIQFGDTTACKYDRWTWCDALYMAPPVYAAFSRITGDNSYLYFMDKEYWATYEYLFDKEEQLFYRDGSYFDKREKNGKKVFWGRGNSWVAGGLCLLLEQIPLDSPLRERYESLLITLLKRIAPLQRDNGYWSASLLDPDAYPNPETSSTGFFTFALFWAINNGLLQEDIYIINAMKGWQALKKAINNDGMLGWVQPIGASPETVTQNMTEVYGAASLMLVGEQLIRYFEKK
;
A
#
# COMPACT_ATOMS: atom_id res chain seq x y z
N MET A 1 -13.33 44.02 -61.02
CA MET A 1 -13.28 42.53 -61.01
C MET A 1 -12.50 42.12 -59.76
N ASN A 2 -13.17 42.05 -58.59
CA ASN A 2 -12.58 41.73 -57.31
C ASN A 2 -12.86 40.26 -56.97
N ILE A 3 -11.80 39.49 -56.85
CA ILE A 3 -11.85 38.07 -56.53
C ILE A 3 -11.87 37.95 -54.98
N ILE A 4 -12.97 37.40 -54.50
CA ILE A 4 -13.17 37.01 -53.11
C ILE A 4 -12.29 35.77 -52.83
N LYS A 5 -11.23 35.89 -52.02
CA LYS A 5 -10.52 34.75 -51.46
C LYS A 5 -11.27 34.30 -50.19
N CYS A 6 -11.96 33.18 -50.32
CA CYS A 6 -12.62 32.49 -49.23
C CYS A 6 -11.57 31.90 -48.27
N ASP A 7 -11.72 32.17 -46.99
CA ASP A 7 -10.77 31.84 -45.93
C ASP A 7 -11.03 30.40 -45.42
N MET A 8 -10.62 29.41 -46.23
CA MET A 8 -10.82 27.97 -45.91
C MET A 8 -9.93 27.43 -44.74
N LYS A 9 -9.04 28.26 -44.19
CA LYS A 9 -8.14 27.81 -43.13
C LYS A 9 -8.75 27.83 -41.72
N LYS A 10 -9.77 28.67 -41.47
CA LYS A 10 -10.40 28.75 -40.14
C LYS A 10 -11.38 27.61 -39.88
N GLU A 11 -12.08 27.13 -40.89
CA GLU A 11 -13.02 26.03 -40.71
C GLU A 11 -12.30 24.66 -40.47
N PHE A 12 -11.12 24.49 -41.07
CA PHE A 12 -10.35 23.26 -40.89
C PHE A 12 -9.79 23.10 -39.47
N TYR A 13 -9.45 24.19 -38.78
CA TYR A 13 -8.99 24.16 -37.38
C TYR A 13 -10.13 23.91 -36.39
N ILE A 14 -11.34 24.39 -36.67
CA ILE A 14 -12.52 24.16 -35.82
C ILE A 14 -12.97 22.70 -35.92
N VAL A 15 -12.90 22.08 -37.10
CA VAL A 15 -13.24 20.65 -37.30
C VAL A 15 -12.21 19.74 -36.66
N ILE A 16 -10.90 20.06 -36.66
CA ILE A 16 -9.85 19.26 -35.98
C ILE A 16 -9.95 19.39 -34.45
N LEU A 17 -10.24 20.59 -33.93
CA LEU A 17 -10.49 20.76 -32.51
C LEU A 17 -11.76 20.06 -32.04
N ALA A 18 -12.83 20.06 -32.80
CA ALA A 18 -14.05 19.31 -32.52
C ALA A 18 -13.84 17.77 -32.56
N PHE A 19 -13.01 17.26 -33.46
CA PHE A 19 -12.68 15.84 -33.55
C PHE A 19 -11.75 15.40 -32.40
N VAL A 20 -10.81 16.24 -31.96
CA VAL A 20 -9.97 15.95 -30.80
C VAL A 20 -10.78 15.98 -29.51
N PHE A 21 -11.71 16.91 -29.32
CA PHE A 21 -12.62 16.93 -28.17
C PHE A 21 -13.63 15.78 -28.19
N LEU A 22 -14.15 15.39 -29.36
CA LEU A 22 -15.06 14.24 -29.53
C LEU A 22 -14.36 12.91 -29.29
N SER A 23 -13.07 12.77 -29.66
CA SER A 23 -12.31 11.53 -29.40
C SER A 23 -11.94 11.37 -27.90
N HIS A 24 -11.77 12.45 -27.16
CA HIS A 24 -11.56 12.39 -25.70
C HIS A 24 -12.86 12.14 -24.93
N SER A 25 -13.99 12.70 -25.40
CA SER A 25 -15.29 12.46 -24.77
C SER A 25 -15.82 11.04 -25.05
N THR A 26 -15.56 10.46 -26.23
CA THR A 26 -15.97 9.08 -26.55
C THR A 26 -15.14 8.03 -25.78
N ALA A 27 -13.87 8.32 -25.42
CA ALA A 27 -13.07 7.45 -24.55
C ALA A 27 -13.57 7.47 -23.10
N LEU A 28 -14.11 8.58 -22.62
CA LEU A 28 -14.73 8.70 -21.30
C LEU A 28 -16.12 8.03 -21.24
N TRP A 29 -16.89 8.05 -22.34
CA TRP A 29 -18.21 7.40 -22.41
C TRP A 29 -18.12 5.87 -22.57
N ALA A 30 -17.00 5.34 -23.05
CA ALA A 30 -16.74 3.89 -23.09
C ALA A 30 -16.49 3.28 -21.68
N LEU A 31 -16.39 4.11 -20.63
CA LEU A 31 -16.26 3.75 -19.21
C LEU A 31 -17.60 3.83 -18.47
N SER A 32 -18.77 3.83 -19.13
CA SER A 32 -20.07 3.72 -18.46
C SER A 32 -20.45 2.25 -18.26
N PRO A 33 -19.86 1.53 -17.29
CA PRO A 33 -20.22 0.15 -17.01
C PRO A 33 -21.41 0.11 -16.06
N ASN A 34 -22.08 -1.03 -16.05
CA ASN A 34 -23.03 -1.35 -15.01
C ASN A 34 -22.26 -1.52 -13.66
N PHE A 35 -22.09 -0.45 -12.90
CA PHE A 35 -21.30 -0.42 -11.66
C PHE A 35 -21.67 -1.52 -10.66
N LYS A 36 -22.92 -1.98 -10.64
CA LYS A 36 -23.34 -3.11 -9.79
C LYS A 36 -22.67 -4.42 -10.20
N LEU A 37 -22.52 -4.66 -11.50
CA LEU A 37 -21.84 -5.84 -12.03
C LEU A 37 -20.33 -5.76 -11.70
N GLU A 38 -19.72 -4.60 -11.83
CA GLU A 38 -18.32 -4.37 -11.50
C GLU A 38 -18.06 -4.59 -10.00
N ILE A 39 -18.89 -4.06 -9.11
CA ILE A 39 -18.76 -4.29 -7.65
C ILE A 39 -18.85 -5.78 -7.32
N SER A 40 -19.80 -6.51 -7.93
CA SER A 40 -19.96 -7.95 -7.70
C SER A 40 -18.74 -8.74 -8.20
N GLU A 41 -18.16 -8.35 -9.33
CA GLU A 41 -16.94 -8.95 -9.86
C GLU A 41 -15.74 -8.71 -8.95
N VAL A 42 -15.56 -7.48 -8.47
CA VAL A 42 -14.49 -7.14 -7.52
C VAL A 42 -14.60 -8.01 -6.27
N LYS A 43 -15.78 -8.06 -5.64
CA LYS A 43 -16.03 -8.90 -4.46
C LYS A 43 -15.72 -10.36 -4.72
N ARG A 44 -16.18 -10.91 -5.86
CA ARG A 44 -15.95 -12.30 -6.25
C ARG A 44 -14.45 -12.64 -6.40
N LEU A 45 -13.70 -11.76 -7.08
CA LEU A 45 -12.27 -11.96 -7.34
C LEU A 45 -11.46 -11.88 -6.03
N VAL A 46 -11.66 -10.82 -5.26
CA VAL A 46 -10.94 -10.63 -3.99
C VAL A 46 -11.27 -11.76 -3.00
N ASN A 47 -12.56 -12.11 -2.83
CA ASN A 47 -12.97 -13.22 -1.96
C ASN A 47 -12.36 -14.55 -2.39
N ARG A 48 -12.23 -14.80 -3.70
CA ARG A 48 -11.59 -16.01 -4.22
C ARG A 48 -10.12 -16.08 -3.82
N THR A 49 -9.39 -14.97 -3.95
CA THR A 49 -7.99 -14.89 -3.52
C THR A 49 -7.85 -15.00 -2.00
N CYS A 50 -8.75 -14.38 -1.22
CA CYS A 50 -8.77 -14.52 0.22
C CYS A 50 -8.95 -15.99 0.64
N ARG A 51 -9.93 -16.70 0.06
CA ARG A 51 -10.17 -18.11 0.36
C ARG A 51 -8.99 -18.99 -0.03
N TRP A 52 -8.39 -18.74 -1.20
CA TRP A 52 -7.17 -19.44 -1.60
C TRP A 52 -6.07 -19.24 -0.55
N GLN A 53 -5.83 -18.00 -0.12
CA GLN A 53 -4.80 -17.69 0.87
C GLN A 53 -5.10 -18.29 2.26
N MET A 54 -6.36 -18.25 2.70
CA MET A 54 -6.79 -18.89 3.96
C MET A 54 -6.60 -20.42 3.92
N ASN A 55 -6.85 -21.05 2.78
CA ASN A 55 -6.65 -22.50 2.60
C ASN A 55 -5.18 -22.89 2.55
N ALA A 56 -4.32 -22.01 2.00
CA ALA A 56 -2.87 -22.19 1.98
C ALA A 56 -2.20 -21.87 3.33
N TYR A 57 -2.89 -21.18 4.21
CA TYR A 57 -2.50 -20.90 5.56
C TYR A 57 -2.68 -22.14 6.43
N PRO A 58 -1.94 -22.71 7.12
CA PRO A 58 -0.63 -22.51 7.69
C PRO A 58 0.52 -23.14 6.89
N ASN A 59 0.26 -23.72 5.72
CA ASN A 59 1.26 -24.39 4.88
C ASN A 59 2.05 -23.41 3.99
N MET A 60 1.88 -22.12 4.21
CA MET A 60 2.58 -21.08 3.44
C MET A 60 4.11 -21.18 3.55
N ASP A 61 4.60 -21.77 4.63
CA ASP A 61 6.04 -21.98 4.85
C ASP A 61 6.68 -22.98 3.89
N GLU A 62 5.91 -23.91 3.31
CA GLU A 62 6.43 -24.93 2.39
C GLU A 62 6.91 -24.33 1.05
N ASN A 63 6.31 -23.19 0.65
CA ASN A 63 6.59 -22.53 -0.62
C ASN A 63 7.41 -21.24 -0.46
N ARG A 64 7.93 -20.95 0.73
CA ARG A 64 8.69 -19.74 1.03
C ARG A 64 10.18 -19.98 1.08
N ILE A 65 10.94 -18.99 0.62
CA ILE A 65 12.40 -18.92 0.81
C ILE A 65 12.74 -18.79 2.30
N TRP A 66 11.89 -18.08 3.06
CA TRP A 66 12.02 -17.85 4.50
C TRP A 66 10.82 -18.47 5.22
N LYS A 67 11.08 -19.20 6.31
CA LYS A 67 10.01 -19.76 7.14
C LYS A 67 9.30 -18.65 7.90
N SER A 68 7.97 -18.64 7.86
CA SER A 68 7.15 -17.74 8.67
C SER A 68 7.37 -18.02 10.16
N ALA A 69 7.44 -16.96 10.94
CA ALA A 69 7.51 -17.05 12.40
C ALA A 69 6.13 -17.29 13.07
N GLY A 70 5.13 -17.71 12.32
CA GLY A 70 3.77 -17.99 12.78
C GLY A 70 2.80 -16.83 12.53
N ASP A 71 1.63 -16.90 13.16
CA ASP A 71 0.50 -15.96 12.95
C ASP A 71 0.89 -14.49 13.10
N LEU A 72 1.78 -14.18 14.03
CA LEU A 72 2.13 -12.81 14.40
C LEU A 72 3.35 -12.29 13.64
N SER A 73 3.93 -13.06 12.70
CA SER A 73 5.01 -12.55 11.85
C SER A 73 4.52 -11.37 11.01
N TRP A 74 5.42 -10.47 10.63
CA TRP A 74 5.06 -9.22 9.96
C TRP A 74 4.29 -9.44 8.66
N GLU A 75 4.67 -10.42 7.84
CA GLU A 75 4.01 -10.72 6.58
C GLU A 75 2.58 -11.23 6.80
N ASN A 76 2.39 -12.11 7.80
CA ASN A 76 1.07 -12.58 8.19
C ASN A 76 0.27 -11.45 8.85
N GLY A 77 0.92 -10.59 9.66
CA GLY A 77 0.30 -9.41 10.26
C GLY A 77 -0.27 -8.45 9.22
N VAL A 78 0.46 -8.19 8.14
CA VAL A 78 -0.01 -7.38 7.00
C VAL A 78 -1.24 -8.01 6.35
N PHE A 79 -1.19 -9.33 6.08
CA PHE A 79 -2.33 -10.05 5.51
C PHE A 79 -3.55 -10.02 6.43
N LEU A 80 -3.38 -10.36 7.70
CA LEU A 80 -4.47 -10.42 8.67
C LEU A 80 -5.11 -9.05 8.93
N SER A 81 -4.30 -7.98 8.94
CA SER A 81 -4.80 -6.62 9.05
C SER A 81 -5.67 -6.22 7.85
N ALA A 82 -5.24 -6.56 6.64
CA ALA A 82 -6.03 -6.31 5.44
C ALA A 82 -7.26 -7.23 5.35
N LEU A 83 -7.14 -8.51 5.75
CA LEU A 83 -8.25 -9.47 5.75
C LEU A 83 -9.35 -9.07 6.73
N SER A 84 -9.00 -8.68 7.96
CA SER A 84 -9.98 -8.23 8.95
C SER A 84 -10.77 -7.01 8.44
N ARG A 85 -10.06 -6.05 7.84
CA ARG A 85 -10.67 -4.87 7.22
C ARG A 85 -11.60 -5.24 6.06
N TRP A 86 -11.14 -6.07 5.13
CA TRP A 86 -11.94 -6.53 4.00
C TRP A 86 -13.17 -7.32 4.44
N ALA A 87 -13.00 -8.29 5.35
CA ALA A 87 -14.08 -9.13 5.85
C ALA A 87 -15.21 -8.31 6.50
N GLU A 88 -14.85 -7.31 7.32
CA GLU A 88 -15.83 -6.40 7.93
C GLU A 88 -16.47 -5.47 6.90
N PHE A 89 -15.75 -5.03 5.88
CA PHE A 89 -16.29 -4.20 4.81
C PHE A 89 -17.32 -4.92 3.96
N VAL A 90 -17.01 -6.15 3.51
CA VAL A 90 -17.95 -6.94 2.67
C VAL A 90 -18.92 -7.79 3.44
N LYS A 91 -18.81 -7.84 4.79
CA LYS A 91 -19.65 -8.64 5.72
C LYS A 91 -19.56 -10.15 5.45
N GLU A 92 -18.36 -10.66 5.18
CA GLU A 92 -18.10 -12.07 4.91
C GLU A 92 -17.86 -12.84 6.22
N GLN A 93 -18.90 -13.49 6.75
CA GLN A 93 -18.92 -14.07 8.08
C GLN A 93 -17.82 -15.12 8.30
N GLN A 94 -17.53 -15.97 7.31
CA GLN A 94 -16.50 -17.00 7.41
C GLN A 94 -15.10 -16.39 7.60
N MET A 95 -14.80 -15.28 6.91
CA MET A 95 -13.51 -14.58 7.07
C MET A 95 -13.44 -13.87 8.42
N ILE A 96 -14.58 -13.33 8.91
CA ILE A 96 -14.69 -12.70 10.23
C ILE A 96 -14.36 -13.72 11.32
N GLU A 97 -15.03 -14.85 11.32
CA GLU A 97 -14.80 -15.93 12.30
C GLU A 97 -13.36 -16.44 12.25
N TRP A 98 -12.79 -16.52 11.05
CA TRP A 98 -11.43 -17.00 10.87
C TRP A 98 -10.38 -16.06 11.47
N TYR A 99 -10.42 -14.75 11.18
CA TYR A 99 -9.46 -13.82 11.79
C TYR A 99 -9.68 -13.66 13.30
N GLU A 100 -10.93 -13.68 13.78
CA GLU A 100 -11.26 -13.66 15.22
C GLU A 100 -10.66 -14.88 15.94
N SER A 101 -10.68 -16.07 15.31
CA SER A 101 -10.04 -17.26 15.87
C SER A 101 -8.52 -17.09 16.02
N ILE A 102 -7.88 -16.41 15.08
CA ILE A 102 -6.45 -16.08 15.16
C ILE A 102 -6.17 -15.08 16.28
N CYS A 103 -7.00 -14.04 16.41
CA CYS A 103 -6.90 -13.11 17.54
C CYS A 103 -6.94 -13.83 18.88
N ASN A 104 -7.93 -14.71 19.05
CA ASN A 104 -8.19 -15.42 20.30
C ASN A 104 -7.05 -16.41 20.66
N ARG A 105 -6.60 -17.23 19.69
CA ARG A 105 -5.54 -18.22 19.93
C ARG A 105 -4.17 -17.60 20.26
N ASN A 106 -3.96 -16.34 19.81
CA ASN A 106 -2.76 -15.57 20.12
C ASN A 106 -2.95 -14.61 21.30
N TYR A 107 -4.08 -14.65 22.00
CA TYR A 107 -4.38 -13.82 23.18
C TYR A 107 -4.19 -12.32 22.91
N TYR A 108 -4.42 -11.89 21.66
CA TYR A 108 -4.19 -10.51 21.19
C TYR A 108 -2.74 -10.02 21.37
N GLY A 109 -1.77 -10.94 21.39
CA GLY A 109 -0.35 -10.64 21.53
C GLY A 109 0.24 -9.94 20.30
N THR A 110 1.34 -9.23 20.51
CA THR A 110 2.15 -8.69 19.41
C THR A 110 3.22 -9.68 19.02
N SER A 111 3.75 -9.56 17.80
CA SER A 111 4.99 -10.23 17.44
C SER A 111 6.11 -9.82 18.41
N GLN A 112 7.04 -10.73 18.65
CA GLN A 112 8.18 -10.48 19.52
C GLN A 112 9.47 -10.73 18.72
N ASN A 113 9.92 -9.69 18.03
CA ASN A 113 11.21 -9.76 17.41
C ASN A 113 12.29 -9.70 18.49
N ARG A 114 13.14 -10.72 18.52
CA ARG A 114 14.22 -10.81 19.52
C ARG A 114 15.34 -9.80 19.31
N LEU A 115 15.35 -9.11 18.15
CA LEU A 115 16.39 -8.15 17.81
C LEU A 115 16.18 -6.79 18.47
N SER A 116 14.92 -6.35 18.62
CA SER A 116 14.60 -5.05 19.22
C SER A 116 13.14 -4.96 19.65
N ILE A 117 12.88 -4.34 20.78
CA ILE A 117 11.53 -3.99 21.25
C ILE A 117 10.90 -2.89 20.39
N TYR A 118 11.72 -2.11 19.67
CA TYR A 118 11.29 -1.00 18.81
C TYR A 118 10.96 -1.45 17.39
N HIS A 119 11.12 -2.74 17.08
CA HIS A 119 11.00 -3.24 15.72
C HIS A 119 9.61 -2.94 15.12
N ALA A 120 9.57 -2.15 14.04
CA ALA A 120 8.33 -1.70 13.44
C ALA A 120 7.45 -2.86 12.94
N ASP A 121 8.06 -3.93 12.42
CA ASP A 121 7.35 -5.08 11.86
C ASP A 121 6.48 -5.80 12.90
N ASP A 122 6.83 -5.71 14.18
CA ASP A 122 6.05 -6.32 15.26
C ASP A 122 4.66 -5.68 15.45
N PHE A 123 4.45 -4.48 14.89
CA PHE A 123 3.17 -3.80 14.91
C PHE A 123 2.28 -4.15 13.72
N ALA A 124 2.77 -4.86 12.70
CA ALA A 124 2.00 -5.15 11.48
C ALA A 124 0.64 -5.84 11.75
N VAL A 125 0.59 -6.73 12.75
CA VAL A 125 -0.64 -7.44 13.15
C VAL A 125 -1.63 -6.58 13.94
N CYS A 126 -1.16 -5.48 14.53
CA CYS A 126 -1.96 -4.73 15.51
C CYS A 126 -3.17 -4.02 14.91
N MET A 127 -3.15 -3.68 13.60
CA MET A 127 -4.33 -3.12 12.93
C MET A 127 -5.49 -4.12 12.82
N MET A 128 -5.24 -5.44 12.82
CA MET A 128 -6.29 -6.46 12.96
C MET A 128 -7.00 -6.31 14.33
N TYR A 129 -6.24 -6.09 15.40
CA TYR A 129 -6.80 -5.87 16.74
C TYR A 129 -7.57 -4.55 16.83
N VAL A 130 -7.10 -3.50 16.17
CA VAL A 130 -7.84 -2.23 16.06
C VAL A 130 -9.19 -2.45 15.33
N THR A 131 -9.21 -3.24 14.27
CA THR A 131 -10.45 -3.60 13.55
C THR A 131 -11.42 -4.32 14.48
N LEU A 132 -10.95 -5.35 15.19
CA LEU A 132 -11.79 -6.11 16.13
C LEU A 132 -12.26 -5.25 17.31
N TYR A 133 -11.39 -4.41 17.88
CA TYR A 133 -11.76 -3.47 18.94
C TYR A 133 -12.85 -2.50 18.49
N ASN A 134 -12.75 -1.96 17.28
CA ASN A 134 -13.77 -1.05 16.74
C ASN A 134 -15.15 -1.71 16.64
N LYS A 135 -15.19 -3.03 16.42
CA LYS A 135 -16.42 -3.83 16.37
C LYS A 135 -17.00 -4.11 17.76
N VAL A 136 -16.18 -4.60 18.69
CA VAL A 136 -16.68 -5.16 19.96
C VAL A 136 -16.43 -4.30 21.21
N ARG A 137 -15.58 -3.25 21.11
CA ARG A 137 -15.26 -2.28 22.17
C ARG A 137 -14.69 -2.90 23.46
N ASN A 138 -13.98 -4.03 23.36
CA ASN A 138 -13.35 -4.68 24.49
C ASN A 138 -11.87 -4.27 24.63
N GLN A 139 -11.53 -3.55 25.68
CA GLN A 139 -10.16 -3.00 25.91
C GLN A 139 -9.08 -4.09 26.02
N ARG A 140 -9.43 -5.31 26.43
CA ARG A 140 -8.45 -6.42 26.51
C ARG A 140 -7.78 -6.73 25.18
N ILE A 141 -8.48 -6.44 24.06
CA ILE A 141 -7.96 -6.66 22.70
C ILE A 141 -6.72 -5.79 22.42
N LEU A 142 -6.65 -4.61 23.01
CA LEU A 142 -5.59 -3.63 22.76
C LEU A 142 -4.46 -3.67 23.79
N GLN A 143 -4.63 -4.40 24.88
CA GLN A 143 -3.77 -4.31 26.07
C GLN A 143 -2.29 -4.57 25.78
N HIS A 144 -1.96 -5.61 25.01
CA HIS A 144 -0.57 -5.94 24.67
C HIS A 144 0.04 -4.92 23.72
N THR A 145 -0.72 -4.49 22.72
CA THR A 145 -0.28 -3.43 21.80
C THR A 145 -0.02 -2.15 22.57
N GLN A 146 -0.96 -1.73 23.42
CA GLN A 146 -0.82 -0.51 24.22
C GLN A 146 0.42 -0.56 25.11
N ALA A 147 0.61 -1.64 25.86
CA ALA A 147 1.77 -1.78 26.74
C ALA A 147 3.10 -1.63 25.99
N ARG A 148 3.18 -2.14 24.75
CA ARG A 148 4.38 -2.00 23.93
C ARG A 148 4.56 -0.57 23.40
N LEU A 149 3.49 0.07 22.96
CA LEU A 149 3.52 1.47 22.53
C LEU A 149 3.93 2.39 23.69
N ASP A 150 3.34 2.20 24.87
CA ASP A 150 3.66 2.95 26.08
C ASP A 150 5.15 2.81 26.44
N TYR A 151 5.67 1.58 26.34
CA TYR A 151 7.09 1.36 26.59
C TYR A 151 7.98 2.15 25.62
N THR A 152 7.71 2.08 24.33
CA THR A 152 8.54 2.75 23.31
C THR A 152 8.49 4.27 23.41
N ILE A 153 7.33 4.83 23.78
CA ILE A 153 7.16 6.28 24.00
C ILE A 153 7.92 6.75 25.26
N ASN A 154 7.84 5.98 26.34
CA ASN A 154 8.48 6.35 27.61
C ASN A 154 9.99 6.07 27.63
N HIS A 155 10.48 5.20 26.73
CA HIS A 155 11.88 4.85 26.60
C HIS A 155 12.32 4.94 25.13
N PRO A 156 12.29 6.15 24.52
CA PRO A 156 12.65 6.30 23.12
C PRO A 156 14.10 5.90 22.86
N SER A 157 14.36 5.28 21.72
CA SER A 157 15.72 4.93 21.34
C SER A 157 16.55 6.20 21.06
N GLU A 158 17.79 6.21 21.54
CA GLU A 158 18.74 7.32 21.37
C GLU A 158 19.71 7.10 20.21
N ILE A 159 19.64 5.96 19.50
CA ILE A 159 20.56 5.68 18.39
C ILE A 159 20.39 6.71 17.27
N GLN A 160 21.50 6.97 16.57
CA GLN A 160 21.48 7.84 15.40
C GLN A 160 21.23 7.04 14.13
N PHE A 161 20.50 7.64 13.15
CA PHE A 161 20.37 7.04 11.84
C PHE A 161 21.75 6.91 11.17
N GLY A 162 22.02 5.72 10.60
CA GLY A 162 23.33 5.43 9.99
C GLY A 162 24.39 4.91 10.98
N ASP A 163 24.12 4.82 12.26
CA ASP A 163 25.01 4.17 13.20
C ASP A 163 25.09 2.67 12.93
N THR A 164 26.24 2.22 12.44
CA THR A 164 26.50 0.81 12.09
C THR A 164 26.87 -0.04 13.30
N THR A 165 27.10 0.56 14.48
CA THR A 165 27.47 -0.13 15.72
C THR A 165 26.24 -0.47 16.58
N ALA A 166 25.11 0.20 16.34
CA ALA A 166 23.86 0.00 17.05
C ALA A 166 22.92 -0.97 16.30
N CYS A 167 21.91 -1.49 17.01
CA CYS A 167 20.88 -2.30 16.37
C CYS A 167 20.02 -1.41 15.44
N LYS A 168 20.11 -1.63 14.15
CA LYS A 168 19.37 -0.84 13.15
C LYS A 168 17.84 -0.88 13.34
N TYR A 169 17.32 -1.88 14.07
CA TYR A 169 15.88 -2.01 14.32
C TYR A 169 15.39 -1.23 15.55
N ASP A 170 16.29 -0.56 16.28
CA ASP A 170 15.92 0.30 17.41
C ASP A 170 15.30 1.62 16.98
N ARG A 171 15.34 1.92 15.67
CA ARG A 171 14.59 3.00 15.03
C ARG A 171 14.10 2.54 13.65
N TRP A 172 13.26 3.33 13.00
CA TRP A 172 12.69 2.99 11.69
C TRP A 172 13.65 3.35 10.57
N THR A 173 14.76 2.60 10.45
CA THR A 173 15.88 2.87 9.52
C THR A 173 15.67 2.27 8.13
N TRP A 174 14.50 1.73 7.83
CA TRP A 174 14.12 1.19 6.52
C TRP A 174 12.70 1.64 6.14
N CYS A 175 12.46 1.84 4.84
CA CYS A 175 11.23 2.46 4.36
C CYS A 175 9.98 1.63 4.66
N ASP A 176 10.08 0.29 4.70
CA ASP A 176 8.96 -0.61 4.99
C ASP A 176 8.37 -0.36 6.38
N ALA A 177 9.19 0.10 7.34
CA ALA A 177 8.75 0.46 8.69
C ALA A 177 7.62 1.50 8.68
N LEU A 178 7.60 2.37 7.66
CA LEU A 178 6.58 3.42 7.51
C LEU A 178 5.18 2.87 7.15
N TYR A 179 5.08 1.60 6.77
CA TYR A 179 3.81 0.90 6.67
C TYR A 179 3.41 0.22 7.98
N MET A 180 4.36 -0.36 8.69
CA MET A 180 4.12 -1.32 9.76
C MET A 180 3.67 -0.68 11.07
N ALA A 181 4.39 0.35 11.55
CA ALA A 181 4.17 0.95 12.86
C ALA A 181 3.30 2.22 12.85
N PRO A 182 3.50 3.21 11.95
CA PRO A 182 2.85 4.52 12.05
C PRO A 182 1.31 4.47 12.12
N PRO A 183 0.59 3.64 11.33
CA PRO A 183 -0.88 3.58 11.41
C PRO A 183 -1.37 3.12 12.80
N VAL A 184 -0.59 2.25 13.49
CA VAL A 184 -0.95 1.74 14.80
C VAL A 184 -0.84 2.82 15.87
N TYR A 185 0.27 3.57 15.90
CA TYR A 185 0.43 4.70 16.83
C TYR A 185 -0.68 5.75 16.65
N ALA A 186 -0.97 6.12 15.41
CA ALA A 186 -2.03 7.08 15.12
C ALA A 186 -3.44 6.55 15.51
N ALA A 187 -3.71 5.25 15.29
CA ALA A 187 -4.94 4.62 15.75
C ALA A 187 -5.09 4.66 17.28
N PHE A 188 -3.99 4.42 18.01
CA PHE A 188 -4.01 4.49 19.47
C PHE A 188 -4.21 5.93 19.98
N SER A 189 -3.58 6.92 19.35
CA SER A 189 -3.88 8.33 19.67
C SER A 189 -5.38 8.63 19.53
N ARG A 190 -5.99 8.20 18.43
CA ARG A 190 -7.43 8.39 18.16
C ARG A 190 -8.32 7.63 19.15
N ILE A 191 -7.93 6.40 19.54
CA ILE A 191 -8.73 5.54 20.43
C ILE A 191 -8.66 6.03 21.88
N THR A 192 -7.49 6.43 22.35
CA THR A 192 -7.24 6.83 23.74
C THR A 192 -7.46 8.31 24.00
N GLY A 193 -7.39 9.14 22.96
CA GLY A 193 -7.34 10.60 23.07
C GLY A 193 -5.96 11.14 23.50
N ASP A 194 -4.96 10.27 23.67
CA ASP A 194 -3.61 10.66 24.06
C ASP A 194 -2.75 10.95 22.80
N ASN A 195 -2.42 12.21 22.61
CA ASN A 195 -1.62 12.66 21.47
C ASN A 195 -0.13 12.28 21.58
N SER A 196 0.35 11.76 22.71
CA SER A 196 1.75 11.33 22.85
C SER A 196 2.13 10.26 21.82
N TYR A 197 1.20 9.33 21.50
CA TYR A 197 1.37 8.32 20.46
C TYR A 197 1.57 8.98 19.07
N LEU A 198 0.73 9.96 18.74
CA LEU A 198 0.82 10.65 17.46
C LEU A 198 2.10 11.48 17.34
N TYR A 199 2.50 12.18 18.40
CA TYR A 199 3.73 13.00 18.39
C TYR A 199 5.00 12.14 18.34
N PHE A 200 5.03 11.01 19.04
CA PHE A 200 6.15 10.06 18.95
C PHE A 200 6.27 9.51 17.52
N MET A 201 5.17 9.02 16.97
CA MET A 201 5.11 8.50 15.60
C MET A 201 5.57 9.55 14.60
N ASP A 202 5.09 10.76 14.74
CA ASP A 202 5.42 11.87 13.87
C ASP A 202 6.91 12.19 13.86
N LYS A 203 7.54 12.24 15.04
CA LYS A 203 8.99 12.45 15.20
C LYS A 203 9.78 11.35 14.49
N GLU A 204 9.44 10.08 14.71
CA GLU A 204 10.15 8.94 14.11
C GLU A 204 9.91 8.85 12.60
N TYR A 205 8.68 9.11 12.14
CA TYR A 205 8.35 9.13 10.71
C TYR A 205 9.20 10.12 9.93
N TRP A 206 9.25 11.38 10.42
CA TRP A 206 10.00 12.42 9.71
C TRP A 206 11.52 12.27 9.86
N ALA A 207 12.01 11.65 10.92
CA ALA A 207 13.41 11.25 11.00
C ALA A 207 13.77 10.19 9.94
N THR A 208 12.89 9.21 9.72
CA THR A 208 13.03 8.23 8.63
C THR A 208 12.96 8.89 7.25
N TYR A 209 12.02 9.84 7.06
CA TYR A 209 11.91 10.60 5.82
C TYR A 209 13.20 11.36 5.51
N GLU A 210 13.73 12.13 6.44
CA GLU A 210 14.97 12.90 6.22
C GLU A 210 16.17 11.98 5.93
N TYR A 211 16.17 10.77 6.45
CA TYR A 211 17.23 9.81 6.24
C TYR A 211 17.15 9.07 4.89
N LEU A 212 15.93 8.71 4.45
CA LEU A 212 15.75 7.80 3.30
C LEU A 212 15.13 8.44 2.06
N PHE A 213 14.51 9.62 2.16
CA PHE A 213 13.85 10.23 1.01
C PHE A 213 14.85 10.97 0.12
N ASP A 214 14.99 10.50 -1.10
CA ASP A 214 15.76 11.20 -2.14
C ASP A 214 14.93 12.35 -2.72
N LYS A 215 15.33 13.59 -2.42
CA LYS A 215 14.61 14.80 -2.82
C LYS A 215 14.66 15.07 -4.32
N GLU A 216 15.68 14.57 -5.03
CA GLU A 216 15.81 14.68 -6.48
C GLU A 216 14.87 13.72 -7.19
N GLU A 217 14.90 12.44 -6.80
CA GLU A 217 14.07 11.40 -7.41
C GLU A 217 12.67 11.31 -6.81
N GLN A 218 12.41 11.95 -5.66
CA GLN A 218 11.14 11.90 -4.93
C GLN A 218 10.69 10.47 -4.60
N LEU A 219 11.67 9.61 -4.27
CA LEU A 219 11.50 8.21 -3.94
C LEU A 219 12.28 7.87 -2.66
N PHE A 220 11.90 6.79 -2.00
CA PHE A 220 12.59 6.30 -0.80
C PHE A 220 13.61 5.23 -1.16
N TYR A 221 14.84 5.37 -0.67
CA TYR A 221 15.75 4.25 -0.55
C TYR A 221 15.18 3.21 0.41
N ARG A 222 15.50 1.93 0.20
CA ARG A 222 15.06 0.88 1.13
C ARG A 222 15.64 1.07 2.52
N ASP A 223 16.94 1.32 2.61
CA ASP A 223 17.70 1.70 3.80
C ASP A 223 19.04 2.36 3.37
N GLY A 224 19.83 2.82 4.34
CA GLY A 224 21.11 3.52 4.07
C GLY A 224 22.14 2.72 3.28
N SER A 225 22.04 1.38 3.24
CA SER A 225 22.95 0.55 2.43
C SER A 225 22.73 0.69 0.92
N TYR A 226 21.70 1.42 0.49
CA TYR A 226 21.36 1.64 -0.94
C TYR A 226 21.81 3.01 -1.46
N PHE A 227 22.32 3.93 -0.65
CA PHE A 227 22.66 5.28 -1.09
C PHE A 227 23.69 5.30 -2.23
N ASP A 228 24.69 4.43 -2.16
CA ASP A 228 25.76 4.34 -3.16
C ASP A 228 25.55 3.25 -4.21
N LYS A 229 24.50 2.42 -4.05
CA LYS A 229 24.19 1.38 -5.02
C LYS A 229 23.59 1.96 -6.29
N ARG A 230 23.88 1.31 -7.40
CA ARG A 230 23.36 1.68 -8.72
C ARG A 230 22.82 0.45 -9.43
N GLU A 231 21.77 0.67 -10.21
CA GLU A 231 21.22 -0.31 -11.14
C GLU A 231 22.15 -0.54 -12.34
N LYS A 232 21.86 -1.55 -13.16
CA LYS A 232 22.63 -1.85 -14.37
C LYS A 232 22.69 -0.68 -15.35
N ASN A 233 21.64 0.13 -15.41
CA ASN A 233 21.58 1.34 -16.24
C ASN A 233 22.25 2.57 -15.60
N GLY A 234 22.93 2.42 -14.44
CA GLY A 234 23.63 3.48 -13.73
C GLY A 234 22.77 4.36 -12.83
N LYS A 235 21.42 4.18 -12.82
CA LYS A 235 20.52 4.95 -11.96
C LYS A 235 20.57 4.46 -10.51
N LYS A 236 20.06 5.28 -9.59
CA LYS A 236 19.88 4.95 -8.17
C LYS A 236 18.91 3.78 -8.02
N VAL A 237 19.09 2.95 -6.99
CA VAL A 237 18.25 1.79 -6.74
C VAL A 237 17.03 2.19 -5.91
N PHE A 238 15.84 2.18 -6.52
CA PHE A 238 14.58 2.39 -5.82
C PHE A 238 13.66 1.19 -6.01
N TRP A 239 13.52 0.42 -4.95
CA TRP A 239 12.72 -0.78 -4.93
C TRP A 239 11.22 -0.47 -5.00
N GLY A 240 10.51 -1.08 -5.96
CA GLY A 240 9.09 -0.85 -6.19
C GLY A 240 8.25 -1.16 -4.95
N ARG A 241 8.42 -2.36 -4.34
CA ARG A 241 7.69 -2.74 -3.13
C ARG A 241 8.03 -1.84 -1.94
N GLY A 242 9.30 -1.46 -1.74
CA GLY A 242 9.68 -0.54 -0.67
C GLY A 242 8.92 0.79 -0.74
N ASN A 243 8.90 1.41 -1.92
CA ASN A 243 8.14 2.65 -2.15
C ASN A 243 6.62 2.44 -2.07
N SER A 244 6.12 1.28 -2.48
CA SER A 244 4.70 0.98 -2.39
C SER A 244 4.24 0.75 -0.94
N TRP A 245 5.11 0.20 -0.07
CA TRP A 245 4.86 0.17 1.37
C TRP A 245 4.67 1.57 1.92
N VAL A 246 5.53 2.53 1.57
CA VAL A 246 5.39 3.92 2.04
C VAL A 246 4.07 4.53 1.56
N ALA A 247 3.73 4.37 0.27
CA ALA A 247 2.47 4.91 -0.28
C ALA A 247 1.24 4.31 0.41
N GLY A 248 1.19 2.97 0.56
CA GLY A 248 0.11 2.27 1.25
C GLY A 248 0.04 2.64 2.74
N GLY A 249 1.19 2.72 3.40
CA GLY A 249 1.31 3.13 4.81
C GLY A 249 0.80 4.54 5.06
N LEU A 250 1.10 5.49 4.16
CA LEU A 250 0.58 6.86 4.22
C LEU A 250 -0.95 6.90 4.16
N CYS A 251 -1.56 6.10 3.28
CA CYS A 251 -3.02 6.02 3.22
C CYS A 251 -3.62 5.50 4.53
N LEU A 252 -3.07 4.39 5.06
CA LEU A 252 -3.54 3.80 6.32
C LEU A 252 -3.30 4.74 7.52
N LEU A 253 -2.20 5.46 7.53
CA LEU A 253 -1.88 6.48 8.53
C LEU A 253 -2.86 7.65 8.48
N LEU A 254 -3.11 8.20 7.29
CA LEU A 254 -4.03 9.32 7.08
C LEU A 254 -5.48 8.97 7.44
N GLU A 255 -5.88 7.70 7.41
CA GLU A 255 -7.18 7.26 7.93
C GLU A 255 -7.30 7.40 9.46
N GLN A 256 -6.17 7.43 10.16
CA GLN A 256 -6.14 7.50 11.63
C GLN A 256 -5.89 8.93 12.16
N ILE A 257 -5.19 9.78 11.40
CA ILE A 257 -4.95 11.18 11.78
C ILE A 257 -6.24 11.98 11.62
N PRO A 258 -6.71 12.71 12.66
CA PRO A 258 -7.90 13.57 12.56
C PRO A 258 -7.81 14.57 11.39
N LEU A 259 -8.95 14.88 10.78
CA LEU A 259 -9.00 15.79 9.62
C LEU A 259 -8.54 17.21 9.96
N ASP A 260 -8.75 17.64 11.18
CA ASP A 260 -8.37 18.96 11.72
C ASP A 260 -6.97 18.98 12.36
N SER A 261 -6.25 17.85 12.32
CA SER A 261 -4.90 17.79 12.88
C SER A 261 -3.91 18.65 12.08
N PRO A 262 -3.14 19.52 12.73
CA PRO A 262 -2.12 20.32 12.05
C PRO A 262 -0.98 19.50 11.44
N LEU A 263 -0.86 18.23 11.83
CA LEU A 263 0.14 17.33 11.27
C LEU A 263 -0.26 16.73 9.93
N ARG A 264 -1.56 16.75 9.60
CA ARG A 264 -2.13 16.02 8.46
C ARG A 264 -1.60 16.49 7.11
N GLU A 265 -1.53 17.80 6.90
CA GLU A 265 -1.18 18.42 5.62
C GLU A 265 0.16 17.93 5.06
N ARG A 266 1.18 17.74 5.91
CA ARG A 266 2.50 17.29 5.47
C ARG A 266 2.51 15.84 5.00
N TYR A 267 1.69 14.95 5.60
CA TYR A 267 1.54 13.56 5.15
C TYR A 267 0.76 13.49 3.84
N GLU A 268 -0.29 14.31 3.67
CA GLU A 268 -1.01 14.44 2.40
C GLU A 268 -0.08 14.95 1.29
N SER A 269 0.72 15.96 1.56
CA SER A 269 1.70 16.50 0.62
C SER A 269 2.75 15.47 0.21
N LEU A 270 3.25 14.67 1.16
CA LEU A 270 4.18 13.59 0.87
C LEU A 270 3.55 12.49 0.01
N LEU A 271 2.32 12.08 0.34
CA LEU A 271 1.57 11.09 -0.46
C LEU A 271 1.36 11.59 -1.89
N ILE A 272 0.91 12.82 -2.07
CA ILE A 272 0.71 13.45 -3.37
C ILE A 272 2.02 13.47 -4.17
N THR A 273 3.13 13.86 -3.53
CA THR A 273 4.46 13.91 -4.15
C THR A 273 4.87 12.53 -4.65
N LEU A 274 4.77 11.51 -3.79
CA LEU A 274 5.13 10.14 -4.13
C LEU A 274 4.24 9.59 -5.26
N LEU A 275 2.91 9.79 -5.19
CA LEU A 275 1.98 9.31 -6.21
C LEU A 275 2.16 9.99 -7.56
N LYS A 276 2.45 11.30 -7.58
CA LYS A 276 2.82 12.02 -8.82
C LYS A 276 4.10 11.47 -9.43
N ARG A 277 5.06 11.08 -8.59
CA ARG A 277 6.34 10.52 -9.07
C ARG A 277 6.20 9.11 -9.62
N ILE A 278 5.39 8.24 -8.98
CA ILE A 278 5.26 6.84 -9.40
C ILE A 278 4.30 6.65 -10.59
N ALA A 279 3.32 7.53 -10.79
CA ALA A 279 2.34 7.37 -11.85
C ALA A 279 2.98 7.24 -13.26
N PRO A 280 3.94 8.10 -13.67
CA PRO A 280 4.62 7.95 -14.96
C PRO A 280 5.57 6.75 -15.05
N LEU A 281 5.89 6.09 -13.93
CA LEU A 281 6.74 4.88 -13.91
C LEU A 281 5.92 3.60 -14.11
N GLN A 282 4.59 3.70 -14.20
CA GLN A 282 3.73 2.56 -14.52
C GLN A 282 3.97 2.11 -15.97
N ARG A 283 4.20 0.82 -16.16
CA ARG A 283 4.38 0.23 -17.50
C ARG A 283 3.05 0.15 -18.26
N ASP A 284 3.12 0.00 -19.58
CA ASP A 284 1.93 -0.10 -20.44
C ASP A 284 1.01 -1.27 -20.08
N ASN A 285 1.58 -2.36 -19.57
CA ASN A 285 0.83 -3.53 -19.10
C ASN A 285 0.14 -3.32 -17.73
N GLY A 286 0.31 -2.14 -17.11
CA GLY A 286 -0.33 -1.74 -15.86
C GLY A 286 0.44 -2.06 -14.59
N TYR A 287 1.57 -2.78 -14.67
CA TYR A 287 2.42 -3.08 -13.52
C TYR A 287 3.44 -1.97 -13.25
N TRP A 288 3.93 -1.91 -12.02
CA TRP A 288 5.20 -1.28 -11.67
C TRP A 288 6.26 -2.35 -11.53
N SER A 289 7.46 -2.08 -12.03
CA SER A 289 8.59 -3.01 -11.99
C SER A 289 9.16 -3.13 -10.56
N ALA A 290 9.85 -4.24 -10.28
CA ALA A 290 10.56 -4.43 -9.01
C ALA A 290 11.59 -3.32 -8.76
N SER A 291 12.29 -2.84 -9.80
CA SER A 291 13.05 -1.59 -9.76
C SER A 291 12.29 -0.49 -10.50
N LEU A 292 12.06 0.65 -9.83
CA LEU A 292 11.31 1.76 -10.39
C LEU A 292 12.06 2.52 -11.48
N LEU A 293 13.42 2.57 -11.42
CA LEU A 293 14.21 3.32 -12.37
C LEU A 293 15.01 2.45 -13.36
N ASP A 294 14.93 1.12 -13.23
CA ASP A 294 15.51 0.18 -14.20
C ASP A 294 14.49 -0.95 -14.57
N PRO A 295 13.36 -0.58 -15.19
CA PRO A 295 12.32 -1.55 -15.50
C PRO A 295 12.75 -2.62 -16.50
N ASP A 296 13.76 -2.36 -17.30
CA ASP A 296 14.25 -3.28 -18.32
C ASP A 296 15.12 -4.41 -17.72
N ALA A 297 15.80 -4.14 -16.61
CA ALA A 297 16.49 -5.17 -15.84
C ALA A 297 15.52 -6.13 -15.12
N TYR A 298 14.27 -5.68 -14.88
CA TYR A 298 13.22 -6.44 -14.20
C TYR A 298 11.91 -6.41 -15.01
N PRO A 299 11.88 -7.08 -16.19
CA PRO A 299 10.79 -6.94 -17.16
C PRO A 299 9.49 -7.61 -16.73
N ASN A 300 9.54 -8.53 -15.76
CA ASN A 300 8.39 -9.31 -15.31
C ASN A 300 7.45 -8.47 -14.44
N PRO A 301 6.16 -8.82 -14.38
CA PRO A 301 5.22 -8.25 -13.42
C PRO A 301 5.72 -8.35 -11.98
N GLU A 302 5.37 -7.36 -11.14
CA GLU A 302 5.51 -7.44 -9.70
C GLU A 302 4.20 -6.93 -9.06
N THR A 303 3.43 -7.86 -8.48
CA THR A 303 2.05 -7.57 -8.07
C THR A 303 1.92 -6.95 -6.70
N SER A 304 2.90 -7.11 -5.80
CA SER A 304 2.81 -6.48 -4.47
C SER A 304 2.98 -4.96 -4.57
N SER A 305 3.98 -4.47 -5.31
CA SER A 305 4.12 -3.02 -5.54
C SER A 305 2.95 -2.46 -6.34
N THR A 306 2.53 -3.18 -7.39
CA THR A 306 1.37 -2.80 -8.19
C THR A 306 0.11 -2.68 -7.34
N GLY A 307 -0.11 -3.61 -6.41
CA GLY A 307 -1.27 -3.59 -5.53
C GLY A 307 -1.27 -2.38 -4.59
N PHE A 308 -0.19 -2.16 -3.85
CA PHE A 308 -0.14 -1.03 -2.91
C PHE A 308 -0.15 0.34 -3.61
N PHE A 309 0.49 0.50 -4.77
CA PHE A 309 0.39 1.74 -5.55
C PHE A 309 -1.03 1.95 -6.10
N THR A 310 -1.67 0.90 -6.61
CA THR A 310 -3.06 0.97 -7.08
C THR A 310 -4.02 1.33 -5.94
N PHE A 311 -3.83 0.72 -4.76
CA PHE A 311 -4.57 1.08 -3.55
C PHE A 311 -4.40 2.56 -3.22
N ALA A 312 -3.16 3.05 -3.17
CA ALA A 312 -2.88 4.43 -2.81
C ALA A 312 -3.45 5.44 -3.83
N LEU A 313 -3.43 5.11 -5.13
CA LEU A 313 -4.05 5.94 -6.16
C LEU A 313 -5.58 6.03 -5.99
N PHE A 314 -6.28 4.90 -5.84
CA PHE A 314 -7.73 4.92 -5.59
C PHE A 314 -8.07 5.63 -4.29
N TRP A 315 -7.29 5.39 -3.23
CA TRP A 315 -7.49 6.04 -1.94
C TRP A 315 -7.36 7.56 -2.05
N ALA A 316 -6.31 8.05 -2.72
CA ALA A 316 -6.06 9.48 -2.91
C ALA A 316 -7.13 10.15 -3.80
N ILE A 317 -7.61 9.47 -4.85
CA ILE A 317 -8.74 9.94 -5.67
C ILE A 317 -10.03 9.98 -4.83
N ASN A 318 -10.32 8.93 -4.08
CA ASN A 318 -11.51 8.84 -3.22
C ASN A 318 -11.56 9.93 -2.14
N ASN A 319 -10.40 10.41 -1.69
CA ASN A 319 -10.29 11.47 -0.69
C ASN A 319 -10.03 12.87 -1.28
N GLY A 320 -10.07 13.02 -2.61
CA GLY A 320 -9.93 14.31 -3.28
C GLY A 320 -8.51 14.90 -3.27
N LEU A 321 -7.49 14.08 -2.95
CA LEU A 321 -6.09 14.51 -2.94
C LEU A 321 -5.44 14.50 -4.32
N LEU A 322 -5.95 13.67 -5.23
CA LEU A 322 -5.52 13.60 -6.62
C LEU A 322 -6.67 13.93 -7.57
N GLN A 323 -6.35 14.58 -8.67
CA GLN A 323 -7.29 14.85 -9.75
C GLN A 323 -7.69 13.54 -10.44
N GLU A 324 -8.97 13.19 -10.38
CA GLU A 324 -9.49 11.93 -10.88
C GLU A 324 -9.21 11.73 -12.37
N ASP A 325 -9.51 12.71 -13.19
CA ASP A 325 -9.37 12.68 -14.65
C ASP A 325 -7.92 12.37 -15.12
N ILE A 326 -6.94 12.68 -14.28
CA ILE A 326 -5.53 12.42 -14.60
C ILE A 326 -5.11 11.02 -14.11
N TYR A 327 -5.44 10.65 -12.86
CA TYR A 327 -4.86 9.49 -12.20
C TYR A 327 -5.72 8.24 -12.22
N ILE A 328 -7.01 8.34 -12.58
CA ILE A 328 -7.91 7.18 -12.65
C ILE A 328 -7.42 6.14 -13.67
N ILE A 329 -6.80 6.58 -14.76
CA ILE A 329 -6.26 5.69 -15.79
C ILE A 329 -5.18 4.79 -15.22
N ASN A 330 -4.26 5.35 -14.40
CA ASN A 330 -3.22 4.56 -13.73
C ASN A 330 -3.82 3.56 -12.73
N ALA A 331 -4.76 4.02 -11.89
CA ALA A 331 -5.43 3.16 -10.92
C ALA A 331 -6.18 2.00 -11.60
N MET A 332 -6.93 2.27 -12.66
CA MET A 332 -7.66 1.24 -13.42
C MET A 332 -6.73 0.28 -14.16
N LYS A 333 -5.63 0.77 -14.77
CA LYS A 333 -4.60 -0.11 -15.36
C LYS A 333 -4.00 -1.05 -14.33
N GLY A 334 -3.67 -0.54 -13.13
CA GLY A 334 -3.18 -1.36 -12.03
C GLY A 334 -4.18 -2.44 -11.60
N TRP A 335 -5.46 -2.10 -11.46
CA TRP A 335 -6.51 -3.09 -11.19
C TRP A 335 -6.60 -4.17 -12.28
N GLN A 336 -6.58 -3.78 -13.57
CA GLN A 336 -6.61 -4.76 -14.65
C GLN A 336 -5.37 -5.67 -14.68
N ALA A 337 -4.21 -5.15 -14.32
CA ALA A 337 -2.99 -5.92 -14.17
C ALA A 337 -3.12 -6.97 -13.05
N LEU A 338 -3.62 -6.55 -11.86
CA LEU A 338 -3.87 -7.45 -10.74
C LEU A 338 -4.90 -8.55 -11.09
N LYS A 339 -5.99 -8.19 -11.78
CA LYS A 339 -6.98 -9.20 -12.25
C LYS A 339 -6.34 -10.29 -13.09
N LYS A 340 -5.44 -9.92 -14.01
CA LYS A 340 -4.73 -10.87 -14.89
C LYS A 340 -3.74 -11.75 -14.14
N ALA A 341 -3.24 -11.29 -12.99
CA ALA A 341 -2.30 -12.04 -12.15
C ALA A 341 -2.97 -13.07 -11.24
N ILE A 342 -4.31 -13.02 -11.09
CA ILE A 342 -5.06 -14.02 -10.31
C ILE A 342 -5.22 -15.28 -11.15
N ASN A 343 -4.63 -16.37 -10.70
CA ASN A 343 -4.72 -17.68 -11.33
C ASN A 343 -6.15 -18.26 -11.26
N ASN A 344 -6.40 -19.35 -12.01
CA ASN A 344 -7.72 -19.99 -12.06
C ASN A 344 -8.18 -20.56 -10.71
N ASP A 345 -7.26 -20.97 -9.84
CA ASP A 345 -7.51 -21.45 -8.48
C ASP A 345 -7.72 -20.33 -7.44
N GLY A 346 -7.37 -19.09 -7.79
CA GLY A 346 -7.49 -17.92 -6.93
C GLY A 346 -6.17 -17.37 -6.40
N MET A 347 -5.04 -18.06 -6.61
CA MET A 347 -3.73 -17.56 -6.20
C MET A 347 -3.40 -16.24 -6.93
N LEU A 348 -2.99 -15.22 -6.22
CA LEU A 348 -2.36 -14.04 -6.81
C LEU A 348 -0.88 -14.35 -7.06
N GLY A 349 -0.51 -14.50 -8.32
CA GLY A 349 0.86 -14.75 -8.75
C GLY A 349 1.69 -13.47 -8.92
N TRP A 350 2.96 -13.65 -9.35
CA TRP A 350 3.89 -12.55 -9.60
C TRP A 350 4.20 -11.69 -8.37
N VAL A 351 4.14 -12.25 -7.19
CA VAL A 351 4.51 -11.56 -5.94
C VAL A 351 5.98 -11.83 -5.64
N GLN A 352 6.80 -10.79 -5.61
CA GLN A 352 8.20 -10.94 -5.22
C GLN A 352 8.28 -11.51 -3.79
N PRO A 353 9.07 -12.57 -3.54
CA PRO A 353 9.28 -13.11 -2.20
C PRO A 353 9.88 -12.08 -1.22
N ILE A 354 9.88 -12.43 0.07
CA ILE A 354 10.49 -11.59 1.11
C ILE A 354 11.93 -11.24 0.69
N GLY A 355 12.24 -9.95 0.73
CA GLY A 355 13.53 -9.41 0.30
C GLY A 355 13.69 -7.95 0.69
N ALA A 356 14.81 -7.36 0.27
CA ALA A 356 15.16 -5.97 0.57
C ALA A 356 15.58 -5.17 -0.67
N SER A 357 15.45 -5.77 -1.86
CA SER A 357 15.92 -5.20 -3.13
C SER A 357 15.02 -5.65 -4.29
N PRO A 358 15.12 -5.00 -5.46
CA PRO A 358 14.55 -5.52 -6.68
C PRO A 358 15.08 -6.93 -7.00
N GLU A 359 14.17 -7.86 -7.33
CA GLU A 359 14.50 -9.22 -7.73
C GLU A 359 13.59 -9.69 -8.86
N THR A 360 14.03 -10.70 -9.60
CA THR A 360 13.23 -11.32 -10.65
C THR A 360 12.06 -12.10 -10.05
N VAL A 361 10.88 -11.87 -10.61
CA VAL A 361 9.63 -12.50 -10.17
C VAL A 361 9.12 -13.46 -11.26
N THR A 362 8.47 -14.53 -10.85
CA THR A 362 7.81 -15.50 -11.75
C THR A 362 6.33 -15.62 -11.41
N GLN A 363 5.53 -16.14 -12.35
CA GLN A 363 4.09 -16.28 -12.20
C GLN A 363 3.67 -17.10 -10.98
N ASN A 364 4.46 -18.10 -10.61
CA ASN A 364 4.13 -19.00 -9.52
C ASN A 364 4.59 -18.51 -8.14
N MET A 365 5.30 -17.38 -8.09
CA MET A 365 5.68 -16.75 -6.82
C MET A 365 4.49 -16.02 -6.22
N THR A 366 4.20 -16.30 -4.96
CA THR A 366 3.14 -15.65 -4.19
C THR A 366 3.55 -15.44 -2.75
N GLU A 367 3.01 -14.40 -2.13
CA GLU A 367 3.18 -14.07 -0.72
C GLU A 367 1.90 -13.42 -0.18
N VAL A 368 1.67 -13.56 1.12
CA VAL A 368 0.45 -13.11 1.79
C VAL A 368 0.20 -11.60 1.62
N TYR A 369 1.26 -10.80 1.58
CA TYR A 369 1.12 -9.34 1.40
C TYR A 369 0.68 -8.94 -0.01
N GLY A 370 0.84 -9.82 -1.01
CA GLY A 370 0.21 -9.63 -2.32
C GLY A 370 -1.32 -9.69 -2.21
N ALA A 371 -1.85 -10.71 -1.53
CA ALA A 371 -3.28 -10.82 -1.26
C ALA A 371 -3.78 -9.64 -0.39
N ALA A 372 -2.97 -9.17 0.57
CA ALA A 372 -3.28 -7.99 1.37
C ALA A 372 -3.49 -6.74 0.50
N SER A 373 -2.56 -6.47 -0.42
CA SER A 373 -2.67 -5.32 -1.32
C SER A 373 -3.91 -5.40 -2.20
N LEU A 374 -4.28 -6.60 -2.70
CA LEU A 374 -5.48 -6.82 -3.50
C LEU A 374 -6.77 -6.51 -2.73
N MET A 375 -6.84 -6.88 -1.44
CA MET A 375 -7.99 -6.55 -0.58
C MET A 375 -8.16 -5.04 -0.40
N LEU A 376 -7.06 -4.33 -0.15
CA LEU A 376 -7.07 -2.87 -0.02
C LEU A 376 -7.49 -2.18 -1.33
N VAL A 377 -7.01 -2.67 -2.49
CA VAL A 377 -7.47 -2.21 -3.81
C VAL A 377 -8.96 -2.46 -3.98
N GLY A 378 -9.44 -3.68 -3.68
CA GLY A 378 -10.84 -4.06 -3.82
C GLY A 378 -11.78 -3.16 -3.04
N GLU A 379 -11.44 -2.83 -1.79
CA GLU A 379 -12.22 -1.90 -0.97
C GLU A 379 -12.29 -0.51 -1.60
N GLN A 380 -11.15 0.07 -1.98
CA GLN A 380 -11.12 1.42 -2.53
C GLN A 380 -11.78 1.52 -3.91
N LEU A 381 -11.67 0.49 -4.72
CA LEU A 381 -12.34 0.41 -6.02
C LEU A 381 -13.87 0.33 -5.86
N ILE A 382 -14.39 -0.46 -4.89
CA ILE A 382 -15.82 -0.50 -4.58
C ILE A 382 -16.29 0.86 -4.12
N ARG A 383 -15.58 1.51 -3.18
CA ARG A 383 -15.89 2.87 -2.73
C ARG A 383 -15.89 3.89 -3.86
N TYR A 384 -15.00 3.74 -4.83
CA TYR A 384 -14.96 4.57 -6.03
C TYR A 384 -16.23 4.39 -6.87
N PHE A 385 -16.67 3.15 -7.13
CA PHE A 385 -17.89 2.88 -7.87
C PHE A 385 -19.17 3.30 -7.13
N GLU A 386 -19.19 3.21 -5.80
CA GLU A 386 -20.34 3.63 -4.98
C GLU A 386 -20.55 5.15 -4.96
N LYS A 387 -19.52 5.93 -5.31
CA LYS A 387 -19.60 7.40 -5.44
C LYS A 387 -20.07 7.88 -6.81
N LYS A 388 -20.12 7.00 -7.81
CA LYS A 388 -20.53 7.30 -9.21
C LYS A 388 -21.99 6.95 -9.44
#